data_870cfbbe5751199d607aeb62f6bc5f4a
#
_entry.id   870cfbbe5751199d607aeb62f6bc5f4a
#
_cell.length_a   1.000
_cell.length_b   1.000
_cell.length_c   1.000
_cell.angle_alpha   90.00
_cell.angle_beta   90.00
_cell.angle_gamma   90.00
#
_symmetry.space_group_name_H-M   'P 1'
#
loop_
_entity.id
_entity.type
_entity.pdbx_description
1 polymer ?
#
loop_
_entity_poly.entity_id
_entity_poly.type
_entity_poly.pdbx_seq_one_letter_code
_entity_poly.pdbx_strand_id
1 'polypeptide(L)'
;MSKLEQRLGGRVYAKQRLGIETDHEAQIFGQGLNFFHIENWYSVHSVIRILLKLTGLYWRGRANAARVEVRHNDVRAKKLPPEFDGFTLLHISDFHADMNDGAMRRLEEILPDLSYDLCVLTGDYRGATFGPFDKALARMRPVLARVKPPIYGVLGNHDTIRMVPDLEGMGIRLLLNEFEPIPRAGATIYLAGIDDAHYFKVDNIEKAASGIPPQAFSILLS
;
A
#
# COMPACT_ATOMS: atom_id res chain seq x y z
N MET A 1 12.66 -22.15 -8.07
CA MET A 1 11.66 -21.08 -8.20
C MET A 1 11.56 -20.36 -6.87
N SER A 2 11.63 -19.03 -6.83
CA SER A 2 11.46 -18.30 -5.57
C SER A 2 10.01 -18.43 -5.08
N LYS A 3 9.78 -18.27 -3.77
CA LYS A 3 8.42 -18.27 -3.19
C LYS A 3 7.53 -17.22 -3.88
N LEU A 4 8.08 -16.05 -4.18
CA LEU A 4 7.38 -14.98 -4.90
C LEU A 4 7.00 -15.39 -6.33
N GLU A 5 7.92 -15.99 -7.10
CA GLU A 5 7.61 -16.49 -8.44
C GLU A 5 6.46 -17.49 -8.42
N GLN A 6 6.42 -18.38 -7.43
CA GLN A 6 5.35 -19.36 -7.28
C GLN A 6 3.99 -18.70 -7.01
N ARG A 7 3.94 -17.69 -6.14
CA ARG A 7 2.73 -16.93 -5.80
C ARG A 7 2.19 -16.14 -6.99
N LEU A 8 3.08 -15.58 -7.80
CA LEU A 8 2.72 -14.88 -9.04
C LEU A 8 2.24 -15.82 -10.17
N GLY A 9 2.22 -17.14 -9.94
CA GLY A 9 1.78 -18.11 -10.94
C GLY A 9 2.91 -18.68 -11.79
N GLY A 10 4.16 -18.47 -11.39
CA GLY A 10 5.35 -19.00 -12.03
C GLY A 10 6.30 -17.95 -12.56
N ARG A 11 7.45 -18.43 -13.05
CA ARG A 11 8.55 -17.58 -13.52
C ARG A 11 8.16 -16.66 -14.69
N VAL A 12 7.25 -17.11 -15.55
CA VAL A 12 6.78 -16.32 -16.70
C VAL A 12 6.00 -15.11 -16.23
N TYR A 13 5.05 -15.29 -15.33
CA TYR A 13 4.25 -14.20 -14.76
C TYR A 13 5.10 -13.20 -13.94
N ALA A 14 6.07 -13.70 -13.18
CA ALA A 14 6.99 -12.84 -12.46
C ALA A 14 7.83 -11.95 -13.42
N LYS A 15 8.31 -12.53 -14.53
CA LYS A 15 9.02 -11.75 -15.58
C LYS A 15 8.08 -10.78 -16.29
N GLN A 16 6.85 -11.17 -16.56
CA GLN A 16 5.85 -10.28 -17.17
C GLN A 16 5.56 -9.09 -16.28
N ARG A 17 5.34 -9.30 -14.97
CA ARG A 17 5.10 -8.22 -14.00
C ARG A 17 6.26 -7.24 -13.94
N LEU A 18 7.51 -7.74 -13.90
CA LEU A 18 8.72 -6.91 -13.96
C LEU A 18 8.88 -6.20 -15.29
N GLY A 19 8.51 -6.83 -16.41
CA GLY A 19 8.53 -6.24 -17.74
C GLY A 19 7.58 -5.05 -17.84
N ILE A 20 6.37 -5.17 -17.31
CA ILE A 20 5.39 -4.07 -17.25
C ILE A 20 5.96 -2.87 -16.47
N GLU A 21 6.58 -3.09 -15.30
CA GLU A 21 7.22 -2.01 -14.55
C GLU A 21 8.34 -1.34 -15.35
N THR A 22 9.19 -2.13 -16.02
CA THR A 22 10.31 -1.63 -16.83
C THR A 22 9.82 -0.85 -18.05
N ASP A 23 8.76 -1.32 -18.71
CA ASP A 23 8.18 -0.65 -19.88
C ASP A 23 7.55 0.70 -19.47
N HIS A 24 6.85 0.76 -18.33
CA HIS A 24 6.33 2.01 -17.79
C HIS A 24 7.45 2.98 -17.42
N GLU A 25 8.52 2.51 -16.80
CA GLU A 25 9.71 3.31 -16.49
C GLU A 25 10.35 3.86 -17.78
N ALA A 26 10.54 3.02 -18.79
CA ALA A 26 11.08 3.42 -20.07
C ALA A 26 10.20 4.45 -20.81
N GLN A 27 8.89 4.34 -20.71
CA GLN A 27 7.96 5.32 -21.33
C GLN A 27 8.05 6.69 -20.66
N ILE A 28 8.33 6.77 -19.38
CA ILE A 28 8.47 8.04 -18.65
C ILE A 28 9.81 8.71 -19.00
N PHE A 29 10.88 7.94 -19.08
CA PHE A 29 12.22 8.43 -19.39
C PHE A 29 12.55 8.41 -20.88
N GLY A 30 11.79 7.64 -21.68
CA GLY A 30 11.89 7.52 -23.14
C GLY A 30 10.89 8.41 -23.85
N GLN A 31 11.30 9.00 -24.90
CA GLN A 31 10.67 9.97 -25.81
C GLN A 31 9.13 10.01 -25.97
N GLY A 32 8.56 11.16 -25.75
CA GLY A 32 7.63 11.83 -26.70
C GLY A 32 6.13 11.76 -26.43
N LEU A 33 5.51 10.70 -26.02
CA LEU A 33 4.04 10.63 -25.86
C LEU A 33 3.53 11.06 -24.46
N ASN A 34 4.37 10.99 -23.46
CA ASN A 34 4.04 11.42 -22.09
C ASN A 34 4.28 12.92 -21.85
N PHE A 35 4.58 13.69 -22.88
CA PHE A 35 4.78 15.14 -22.80
C PHE A 35 3.54 15.89 -22.27
N PHE A 36 2.33 15.32 -22.45
CA PHE A 36 1.06 15.91 -22.01
C PHE A 36 0.66 15.52 -20.57
N HIS A 37 1.37 14.60 -19.89
CA HIS A 37 1.14 14.32 -18.49
C HIS A 37 1.94 15.31 -17.65
N ILE A 38 1.25 16.34 -17.15
CA ILE A 38 1.81 17.42 -16.29
C ILE A 38 2.55 16.84 -15.07
N GLU A 39 2.13 15.68 -14.60
CA GLU A 39 2.76 14.97 -13.48
C GLU A 39 4.22 14.58 -13.72
N ASN A 40 4.63 14.39 -14.97
CA ASN A 40 5.98 13.99 -15.36
C ASN A 40 6.91 15.19 -15.70
N TRP A 41 6.42 16.41 -15.61
CA TRP A 41 7.22 17.61 -15.86
C TRP A 41 8.04 17.99 -14.62
N TYR A 42 9.27 17.53 -14.55
CA TYR A 42 10.20 17.93 -13.47
C TYR A 42 10.31 19.46 -13.31
N SER A 43 10.21 20.20 -14.41
CA SER A 43 10.22 21.67 -14.40
C SER A 43 8.98 22.25 -13.71
N VAL A 44 7.79 21.69 -13.91
CA VAL A 44 6.54 22.17 -13.29
C VAL A 44 6.58 21.93 -11.79
N HIS A 45 7.00 20.74 -11.32
CA HIS A 45 7.16 20.47 -9.90
C HIS A 45 8.17 21.42 -9.24
N SER A 46 9.24 21.76 -9.94
CA SER A 46 10.25 22.69 -9.45
C SER A 46 9.70 24.12 -9.34
N VAL A 47 8.96 24.58 -10.34
CA VAL A 47 8.30 25.89 -10.35
C VAL A 47 7.25 25.98 -9.24
N ILE A 48 6.36 24.97 -9.11
CA ILE A 48 5.37 24.89 -8.04
C ILE A 48 6.07 24.95 -6.67
N ARG A 49 7.14 24.18 -6.48
CA ARG A 49 7.89 24.17 -5.23
C ARG A 49 8.51 25.54 -4.91
N ILE A 50 9.04 26.24 -5.90
CA ILE A 50 9.60 27.59 -5.72
C ILE A 50 8.47 28.55 -5.32
N LEU A 51 7.35 28.55 -6.02
CA LEU A 51 6.19 29.40 -5.72
C LEU A 51 5.65 29.14 -4.29
N LEU A 52 5.52 27.86 -3.92
CA LEU A 52 5.09 27.48 -2.58
C LEU A 52 6.08 27.93 -1.50
N LYS A 53 7.40 27.90 -1.78
CA LYS A 53 8.42 28.42 -0.86
C LYS A 53 8.37 29.94 -0.72
N LEU A 54 8.21 30.67 -1.84
CA LEU A 54 8.11 32.13 -1.84
C LEU A 54 6.87 32.64 -1.09
N THR A 55 5.76 31.89 -1.16
CA THR A 55 4.51 32.23 -0.45
C THR A 55 4.46 31.71 1.00
N GLY A 56 5.48 30.97 1.46
CA GLY A 56 5.48 30.33 2.78
C GLY A 56 4.57 29.08 2.88
N LEU A 57 3.77 28.80 1.86
CA LEU A 57 2.82 27.67 1.84
C LEU A 57 3.52 26.31 1.85
N TYR A 58 4.74 26.22 1.33
CA TYR A 58 5.54 24.99 1.37
C TYR A 58 5.74 24.47 2.79
N TRP A 59 6.13 25.33 3.71
CA TRP A 59 6.38 24.94 5.10
C TRP A 59 5.08 24.56 5.83
N ARG A 60 4.02 25.31 5.56
CA ARG A 60 2.68 25.02 6.07
C ARG A 60 2.16 23.66 5.54
N GLY A 61 2.33 23.40 4.25
CA GLY A 61 1.97 22.11 3.63
C GLY A 61 2.73 20.94 4.26
N ARG A 62 4.05 21.07 4.46
CA ARG A 62 4.85 20.05 5.14
C ARG A 62 4.42 19.81 6.59
N ALA A 63 4.12 20.88 7.31
CA ALA A 63 3.63 20.77 8.69
C ALA A 63 2.26 20.09 8.75
N ASN A 64 1.36 20.41 7.82
CA ASN A 64 0.05 19.76 7.73
C ASN A 64 0.17 18.27 7.36
N ALA A 65 1.03 17.93 6.41
CA ALA A 65 1.27 16.53 6.05
C ALA A 65 1.90 15.70 7.19
N ALA A 66 2.55 16.36 8.16
CA ALA A 66 3.06 15.69 9.35
C ALA A 66 1.99 15.48 10.44
N ARG A 67 0.80 16.09 10.30
CA ARG A 67 -0.32 15.95 11.26
C ARG A 67 -1.13 14.69 10.91
N VAL A 68 -0.59 13.53 11.23
CA VAL A 68 -1.34 12.27 11.09
C VAL A 68 -2.46 12.26 12.14
N GLU A 69 -3.68 12.05 11.68
CA GLU A 69 -4.89 12.00 12.50
C GLU A 69 -5.45 10.58 12.51
N VAL A 70 -5.87 10.12 13.68
CA VAL A 70 -6.62 8.87 13.83
C VAL A 70 -8.11 9.18 13.62
N ARG A 71 -8.74 8.46 12.70
CA ARG A 71 -10.18 8.57 12.44
C ARG A 71 -10.86 7.24 12.72
N HIS A 72 -12.02 7.29 13.34
CA HIS A 72 -12.84 6.12 13.63
C HIS A 72 -14.04 6.11 12.69
N ASN A 73 -14.26 4.97 12.05
CA ASN A 73 -15.38 4.75 11.15
C ASN A 73 -16.08 3.44 11.54
N ASP A 74 -17.39 3.50 11.80
CA ASP A 74 -18.19 2.31 12.04
C ASP A 74 -18.73 1.75 10.74
N VAL A 75 -18.43 0.49 10.45
CA VAL A 75 -18.93 -0.22 9.28
C VAL A 75 -19.96 -1.26 9.73
N ARG A 76 -21.17 -1.16 9.20
CA ARG A 76 -22.26 -2.13 9.46
C ARG A 76 -22.60 -2.88 8.19
N ALA A 77 -22.60 -4.21 8.26
CA ALA A 77 -22.92 -5.05 7.12
C ALA A 77 -23.83 -6.22 7.53
N LYS A 78 -24.88 -6.47 6.75
CA LYS A 78 -25.86 -7.54 7.03
C LYS A 78 -25.25 -8.94 7.02
N LYS A 79 -24.18 -9.14 6.26
CA LYS A 79 -23.49 -10.44 6.11
C LYS A 79 -22.34 -10.62 7.11
N LEU A 80 -22.02 -9.61 7.92
CA LEU A 80 -20.97 -9.73 8.93
C LEU A 80 -21.41 -10.73 10.01
N PRO A 81 -20.59 -11.77 10.28
CA PRO A 81 -20.91 -12.71 11.36
C PRO A 81 -20.94 -12.00 12.72
N PRO A 82 -21.88 -12.36 13.61
CA PRO A 82 -21.98 -11.74 14.95
C PRO A 82 -20.69 -11.81 15.77
N GLU A 83 -19.88 -12.83 15.56
CA GLU A 83 -18.58 -13.02 16.21
C GLU A 83 -17.58 -11.89 15.90
N PHE A 84 -17.84 -11.16 14.82
CA PHE A 84 -17.04 -10.00 14.40
C PHE A 84 -17.63 -8.66 14.86
N ASP A 85 -18.69 -8.67 15.69
CA ASP A 85 -19.14 -7.42 16.30
C ASP A 85 -18.04 -6.82 17.18
N GLY A 86 -17.78 -5.53 17.01
CA GLY A 86 -16.66 -4.84 17.66
C GLY A 86 -15.26 -5.18 17.14
N PHE A 87 -15.13 -5.96 16.03
CA PHE A 87 -13.84 -6.21 15.41
C PHE A 87 -13.27 -4.92 14.82
N THR A 88 -12.05 -4.59 15.23
CA THR A 88 -11.42 -3.33 14.87
C THR A 88 -10.26 -3.57 13.89
N LEU A 89 -10.31 -2.90 12.75
CA LEU A 89 -9.29 -2.93 11.70
C LEU A 89 -8.56 -1.59 11.67
N LEU A 90 -7.24 -1.61 11.88
CA LEU A 90 -6.39 -0.45 11.63
C LEU A 90 -6.05 -0.40 10.14
N HIS A 91 -6.41 0.69 9.47
CA HIS A 91 -6.10 0.91 8.06
C HIS A 91 -5.10 2.07 7.95
N ILE A 92 -3.97 1.80 7.29
CA ILE A 92 -2.98 2.80 6.94
C ILE A 92 -2.74 2.74 5.44
N SER A 93 -2.85 3.89 4.76
CA SER A 93 -2.60 4.04 3.32
C SER A 93 -1.57 5.12 3.07
N ASP A 94 -0.98 5.11 1.88
CA ASP A 94 -0.17 6.22 1.34
C ASP A 94 0.97 6.63 2.30
N PHE A 95 1.76 5.66 2.73
CA PHE A 95 2.90 5.93 3.61
C PHE A 95 3.82 6.99 3.05
N HIS A 96 4.15 6.91 1.74
CA HIS A 96 5.13 7.78 1.10
C HIS A 96 6.30 8.08 2.05
N ALA A 97 6.84 7.02 2.65
CA ALA A 97 7.68 7.07 3.84
C ALA A 97 8.97 7.88 3.67
N ASP A 98 9.44 8.01 2.43
CA ASP A 98 10.61 8.82 2.06
C ASP A 98 10.31 10.31 1.85
N MET A 99 9.03 10.74 1.90
CA MET A 99 8.63 12.12 1.63
C MET A 99 8.57 13.01 2.87
N ASN A 100 8.07 12.49 3.99
CA ASN A 100 7.84 13.29 5.20
C ASN A 100 8.25 12.58 6.50
N ASP A 101 9.44 12.87 7.00
CA ASP A 101 9.95 12.31 8.25
C ASP A 101 9.09 12.68 9.47
N GLY A 102 8.37 13.81 9.41
CA GLY A 102 7.46 14.23 10.48
C GLY A 102 6.22 13.32 10.58
N ALA A 103 5.67 12.91 9.44
CA ALA A 103 4.56 11.96 9.39
C ALA A 103 4.99 10.59 9.94
N MET A 104 6.17 10.10 9.55
CA MET A 104 6.69 8.83 10.05
C MET A 104 6.90 8.85 11.56
N ARG A 105 7.53 9.89 12.10
CA ARG A 105 7.67 10.04 13.57
C ARG A 105 6.32 10.11 14.27
N ARG A 106 5.36 10.81 13.69
CA ARG A 106 4.02 10.89 14.27
C ARG A 106 3.32 9.54 14.31
N LEU A 107 3.47 8.71 13.27
CA LEU A 107 2.98 7.33 13.28
C LEU A 107 3.64 6.50 14.38
N GLU A 108 4.97 6.56 14.53
CA GLU A 108 5.70 5.88 15.60
C GLU A 108 5.21 6.24 17.01
N GLU A 109 4.79 7.50 17.20
CA GLU A 109 4.25 8.00 18.48
C GLU A 109 2.85 7.47 18.78
N ILE A 110 1.95 7.47 17.78
CA ILE A 110 0.53 7.18 18.02
C ILE A 110 0.18 5.69 17.95
N LEU A 111 0.91 4.91 17.16
CA LEU A 111 0.60 3.49 16.92
C LEU A 111 0.57 2.63 18.21
N PRO A 112 1.47 2.81 19.19
CA PRO A 112 1.44 2.00 20.42
C PRO A 112 0.17 2.16 21.25
N ASP A 113 -0.50 3.30 21.16
CA ASP A 113 -1.70 3.63 21.94
C ASP A 113 -2.99 3.14 21.27
N LEU A 114 -2.89 2.66 20.02
CA LEU A 114 -4.05 2.17 19.28
C LEU A 114 -4.38 0.72 19.65
N SER A 115 -5.69 0.45 19.77
CA SER A 115 -6.23 -0.90 19.96
C SER A 115 -6.97 -1.36 18.71
N TYR A 116 -6.59 -2.51 18.17
CA TYR A 116 -7.16 -3.12 16.97
C TYR A 116 -6.86 -4.62 16.94
N ASP A 117 -7.64 -5.35 16.15
CA ASP A 117 -7.51 -6.80 16.00
C ASP A 117 -6.53 -7.18 14.87
N LEU A 118 -6.49 -6.40 13.79
CA LEU A 118 -5.52 -6.55 12.70
C LEU A 118 -5.21 -5.20 12.02
N CYS A 119 -4.10 -5.15 11.29
CA CYS A 119 -3.72 -3.99 10.49
C CYS A 119 -3.74 -4.32 8.99
N VAL A 120 -4.24 -3.39 8.16
CA VAL A 120 -4.16 -3.45 6.71
C VAL A 120 -3.44 -2.23 6.15
N LEU A 121 -2.62 -2.48 5.14
CA LEU A 121 -1.81 -1.48 4.44
C LEU A 121 -2.19 -1.49 2.96
N THR A 122 -2.68 -0.38 2.43
CA THR A 122 -3.17 -0.32 1.05
C THR A 122 -2.22 0.39 0.10
N GLY A 123 -0.93 0.06 0.21
CA GLY A 123 0.08 0.45 -0.77
C GLY A 123 0.63 1.87 -0.62
N ASP A 124 1.29 2.32 -1.67
CA ASP A 124 2.01 3.57 -1.79
C ASP A 124 3.02 3.79 -0.65
N TYR A 125 3.87 2.76 -0.47
CA TYR A 125 4.89 2.77 0.57
C TYR A 125 6.00 3.77 0.31
N ARG A 126 6.31 4.07 -0.97
CA ARG A 126 7.29 5.07 -1.37
C ARG A 126 6.64 6.23 -2.14
N GLY A 127 7.34 7.38 -2.19
CA GLY A 127 6.81 8.59 -2.83
C GLY A 127 7.06 8.65 -4.35
N ALA A 128 8.11 8.00 -4.86
CA ALA A 128 8.42 7.98 -6.28
C ALA A 128 8.03 6.64 -6.88
N THR A 129 7.35 6.64 -8.05
CA THR A 129 6.93 5.41 -8.74
C THR A 129 8.13 4.60 -9.26
N PHE A 130 9.26 5.27 -9.56
CA PHE A 130 10.46 4.65 -10.10
C PHE A 130 11.70 5.01 -9.29
N GLY A 131 12.78 4.28 -9.54
CA GLY A 131 14.06 4.48 -8.87
C GLY A 131 14.18 3.73 -7.54
N PRO A 132 15.17 4.08 -6.71
CA PRO A 132 15.49 3.36 -5.49
C PRO A 132 14.39 3.51 -4.42
N PHE A 133 14.15 2.46 -3.66
CA PHE A 133 13.14 2.39 -2.59
C PHE A 133 13.73 2.15 -1.19
N ASP A 134 15.06 2.02 -1.09
CA ASP A 134 15.75 1.73 0.17
C ASP A 134 15.43 2.73 1.28
N LYS A 135 15.30 4.01 0.92
CA LYS A 135 14.97 5.07 1.87
C LYS A 135 13.56 4.91 2.43
N ALA A 136 12.58 4.54 1.59
CA ALA A 136 11.22 4.28 2.04
C ALA A 136 11.19 3.09 3.01
N LEU A 137 11.82 1.97 2.66
CA LEU A 137 11.93 0.79 3.51
C LEU A 137 12.62 1.11 4.85
N ALA A 138 13.71 1.87 4.81
CA ALA A 138 14.42 2.27 6.03
C ALA A 138 13.54 3.12 6.97
N ARG A 139 12.68 3.99 6.41
CA ARG A 139 11.75 4.83 7.18
C ARG A 139 10.51 4.08 7.68
N MET A 140 10.06 3.07 6.93
CA MET A 140 8.95 2.23 7.35
C MET A 140 9.30 1.30 8.50
N ARG A 141 10.52 0.79 8.54
CA ARG A 141 10.95 -0.23 9.52
C ARG A 141 10.65 0.15 10.98
N PRO A 142 11.02 1.35 11.50
CA PRO A 142 10.69 1.73 12.86
C PRO A 142 9.19 1.90 13.09
N VAL A 143 8.43 2.38 12.10
CA VAL A 143 6.96 2.50 12.18
C VAL A 143 6.32 1.11 12.29
N LEU A 144 6.68 0.18 11.39
CA LEU A 144 6.13 -1.17 11.39
C LEU A 144 6.48 -1.97 12.65
N ALA A 145 7.63 -1.69 13.26
CA ALA A 145 7.97 -2.27 14.56
C ALA A 145 7.01 -1.86 15.70
N ARG A 146 6.19 -0.82 15.50
CA ARG A 146 5.14 -0.37 16.43
C ARG A 146 3.76 -0.93 16.11
N VAL A 147 3.59 -1.54 14.94
CA VAL A 147 2.31 -2.14 14.53
C VAL A 147 2.21 -3.55 15.13
N LYS A 148 1.07 -3.83 15.78
CA LYS A 148 0.78 -5.16 16.34
C LYS A 148 0.32 -6.09 15.20
N PRO A 149 0.86 -7.31 15.09
CA PRO A 149 0.39 -8.27 14.09
C PRO A 149 -1.02 -8.81 14.43
N PRO A 150 -1.76 -9.37 13.44
CA PRO A 150 -1.32 -9.59 12.07
C PRO A 150 -1.39 -8.33 11.20
N ILE A 151 -0.48 -8.25 10.22
CA ILE A 151 -0.39 -7.14 9.26
C ILE A 151 -0.55 -7.70 7.85
N TYR A 152 -1.56 -7.22 7.14
CA TYR A 152 -1.78 -7.55 5.73
C TYR A 152 -1.57 -6.32 4.85
N GLY A 153 -1.20 -6.52 3.59
CA GLY A 153 -1.03 -5.38 2.70
C GLY A 153 -1.21 -5.74 1.23
N VAL A 154 -1.34 -4.70 0.41
CA VAL A 154 -1.29 -4.76 -1.05
C VAL A 154 -0.25 -3.76 -1.55
N LEU A 155 0.12 -3.83 -2.83
CA LEU A 155 0.97 -2.83 -3.46
C LEU A 155 0.11 -1.72 -4.06
N GLY A 156 0.58 -0.48 -3.98
CA GLY A 156 0.00 0.67 -4.67
C GLY A 156 0.71 0.95 -6.01
N ASN A 157 0.29 2.01 -6.68
CA ASN A 157 0.85 2.39 -7.98
C ASN A 157 2.27 2.98 -7.92
N HIS A 158 2.72 3.40 -6.74
CA HIS A 158 4.10 3.81 -6.51
C HIS A 158 5.04 2.64 -6.19
N ASP A 159 4.51 1.44 -5.91
CA ASP A 159 5.30 0.33 -5.41
C ASP A 159 5.78 -0.59 -6.54
N THR A 160 6.92 -1.21 -6.34
CA THR A 160 7.46 -2.23 -7.23
C THR A 160 7.35 -3.61 -6.59
N ILE A 161 7.11 -4.63 -7.41
CA ILE A 161 7.11 -6.03 -6.97
C ILE A 161 8.45 -6.43 -6.29
N ARG A 162 9.52 -5.70 -6.57
CA ARG A 162 10.85 -5.91 -5.96
C ARG A 162 10.89 -5.59 -4.48
N MET A 163 9.96 -4.77 -3.96
CA MET A 163 9.84 -4.45 -2.53
C MET A 163 9.25 -5.60 -1.71
N VAL A 164 8.56 -6.54 -2.33
CA VAL A 164 7.82 -7.62 -1.64
C VAL A 164 8.66 -8.39 -0.63
N PRO A 165 9.88 -8.87 -0.96
CA PRO A 165 10.69 -9.60 0.02
C PRO A 165 11.04 -8.79 1.28
N ASP A 166 11.33 -7.50 1.10
CA ASP A 166 11.67 -6.61 2.21
C ASP A 166 10.45 -6.28 3.07
N LEU A 167 9.30 -6.00 2.45
CA LEU A 167 8.03 -5.72 3.14
C LEU A 167 7.57 -6.94 3.94
N GLU A 168 7.65 -8.14 3.35
CA GLU A 168 7.36 -9.39 4.06
C GLU A 168 8.38 -9.67 5.17
N GLY A 169 9.64 -9.31 4.97
CA GLY A 169 10.68 -9.34 6.00
C GLY A 169 10.43 -8.39 7.18
N MET A 170 9.55 -7.40 7.02
CA MET A 170 9.07 -6.52 8.09
C MET A 170 7.79 -7.03 8.77
N GLY A 171 7.29 -8.21 8.39
CA GLY A 171 6.11 -8.84 9.00
C GLY A 171 4.79 -8.56 8.29
N ILE A 172 4.80 -7.93 7.11
CA ILE A 172 3.59 -7.72 6.32
C ILE A 172 3.30 -8.98 5.49
N ARG A 173 2.11 -9.53 5.58
CA ARG A 173 1.62 -10.53 4.62
C ARG A 173 1.02 -9.80 3.42
N LEU A 174 1.78 -9.68 2.33
CA LEU A 174 1.27 -9.06 1.10
C LEU A 174 0.31 -10.01 0.37
N LEU A 175 -0.79 -9.47 -0.12
CA LEU A 175 -1.80 -10.19 -0.92
C LEU A 175 -1.65 -9.74 -2.38
N LEU A 176 -1.08 -10.61 -3.21
CA LEU A 176 -0.79 -10.37 -4.64
C LEU A 176 -1.82 -11.10 -5.50
N ASN A 177 -3.03 -10.55 -5.60
CA ASN A 177 -4.20 -11.23 -6.14
C ASN A 177 -4.47 -12.52 -5.36
N GLU A 178 -4.50 -12.42 -4.05
CA GLU A 178 -4.65 -13.52 -3.09
C GLU A 178 -5.69 -13.14 -2.03
N PHE A 179 -6.15 -14.12 -1.26
CA PHE A 179 -6.98 -13.88 -0.09
C PHE A 179 -6.41 -14.57 1.15
N GLU A 180 -6.85 -14.10 2.31
CA GLU A 180 -6.53 -14.68 3.61
C GLU A 180 -7.82 -14.86 4.42
N PRO A 181 -8.11 -16.05 4.97
CA PRO A 181 -9.19 -16.24 5.92
C PRO A 181 -8.82 -15.68 7.29
N ILE A 182 -9.71 -14.91 7.88
CA ILE A 182 -9.55 -14.34 9.22
C ILE A 182 -10.55 -15.03 10.15
N PRO A 183 -10.12 -16.02 10.93
CA PRO A 183 -10.99 -16.71 11.88
C PRO A 183 -11.15 -15.94 13.18
N ARG A 184 -12.36 -15.96 13.76
CA ARG A 184 -12.67 -15.44 15.09
C ARG A 184 -13.84 -16.21 15.70
N ALA A 185 -13.65 -16.81 16.88
CA ALA A 185 -14.69 -17.49 17.67
C ALA A 185 -15.56 -18.49 16.87
N GLY A 186 -14.96 -19.22 15.92
CA GLY A 186 -15.67 -20.21 15.10
C GLY A 186 -16.26 -19.68 13.79
N ALA A 187 -16.31 -18.36 13.59
CA ALA A 187 -16.66 -17.72 12.33
C ALA A 187 -15.43 -17.31 11.54
N THR A 188 -15.59 -17.00 10.26
CA THR A 188 -14.50 -16.58 9.37
C THR A 188 -14.99 -15.49 8.43
N ILE A 189 -14.23 -14.39 8.33
CA ILE A 189 -14.32 -13.42 7.25
C ILE A 189 -13.10 -13.55 6.33
N TYR A 190 -13.14 -12.95 5.16
CA TYR A 190 -12.06 -13.08 4.19
C TYR A 190 -11.51 -11.71 3.83
N LEU A 191 -10.19 -11.62 3.81
CA LEU A 191 -9.47 -10.44 3.35
C LEU A 191 -8.90 -10.75 1.98
N ALA A 192 -9.44 -10.14 0.93
CA ALA A 192 -8.95 -10.26 -0.43
C ALA A 192 -8.07 -9.07 -0.77
N GLY A 193 -6.94 -9.28 -1.40
CA GLY A 193 -6.06 -8.21 -1.87
C GLY A 193 -5.73 -8.37 -3.34
N ILE A 194 -5.83 -7.28 -4.10
CA ILE A 194 -5.43 -7.22 -5.51
C ILE A 194 -4.15 -6.41 -5.67
N ASP A 195 -3.37 -6.72 -6.69
CA ASP A 195 -2.24 -5.91 -7.13
C ASP A 195 -2.78 -4.66 -7.86
N ASP A 196 -1.95 -3.70 -8.19
CA ASP A 196 -2.37 -2.40 -8.74
C ASP A 196 -3.26 -2.53 -9.99
N ALA A 197 -4.49 -2.03 -9.87
CA ALA A 197 -5.52 -2.04 -10.90
C ALA A 197 -5.49 -0.79 -11.80
N HIS A 198 -4.84 0.28 -11.38
CA HIS A 198 -4.93 1.56 -12.03
C HIS A 198 -3.75 1.85 -12.95
N TYR A 199 -2.54 1.79 -12.44
CA TYR A 199 -1.33 2.18 -13.14
C TYR A 199 -0.71 1.04 -13.92
N PHE A 200 -0.34 -0.05 -13.24
CA PHE A 200 0.25 -1.24 -13.87
C PHE A 200 -0.79 -2.18 -14.48
N LYS A 201 -2.05 -2.12 -14.02
CA LYS A 201 -3.17 -2.94 -14.51
C LYS A 201 -2.89 -4.44 -14.44
N VAL A 202 -2.45 -4.86 -13.27
CA VAL A 202 -2.03 -6.23 -12.97
C VAL A 202 -2.91 -6.90 -11.91
N ASP A 203 -4.03 -6.27 -11.62
CA ASP A 203 -5.08 -6.81 -10.76
C ASP A 203 -5.70 -8.07 -11.35
N ASN A 204 -6.12 -8.97 -10.47
CA ASN A 204 -6.89 -10.16 -10.83
C ASN A 204 -7.86 -10.49 -9.70
N ILE A 205 -9.02 -9.86 -9.73
CA ILE A 205 -10.04 -10.03 -8.70
C ILE A 205 -10.61 -11.47 -8.69
N GLU A 206 -10.69 -12.13 -9.84
CA GLU A 206 -11.16 -13.51 -9.93
C GLU A 206 -10.21 -14.45 -9.18
N LYS A 207 -8.90 -14.28 -9.37
CA LYS A 207 -7.89 -15.04 -8.63
C LYS A 207 -7.95 -14.72 -7.14
N ALA A 208 -8.05 -13.44 -6.77
CA ALA A 208 -8.13 -13.00 -5.37
C ALA A 208 -9.37 -13.55 -4.65
N ALA A 209 -10.46 -13.80 -5.38
CA ALA A 209 -11.72 -14.30 -4.83
C ALA A 209 -11.92 -15.83 -4.98
N SER A 210 -11.05 -16.52 -5.71
CA SER A 210 -11.28 -17.90 -6.20
C SER A 210 -11.55 -18.96 -5.12
N GLY A 211 -11.14 -18.71 -3.88
CA GLY A 211 -11.36 -19.61 -2.73
C GLY A 211 -12.33 -19.07 -1.69
N ILE A 212 -12.94 -17.90 -1.92
CA ILE A 212 -13.86 -17.27 -0.98
C ILE A 212 -15.27 -17.80 -1.24
N PRO A 213 -15.96 -18.36 -0.23
CA PRO A 213 -17.34 -18.81 -0.40
C PRO A 213 -18.26 -17.63 -0.79
N PRO A 214 -19.20 -17.80 -1.75
CA PRO A 214 -20.02 -16.70 -2.27
C PRO A 214 -20.88 -15.99 -1.22
N GLN A 215 -21.20 -16.68 -0.12
CA GLN A 215 -22.00 -16.13 0.97
C GLN A 215 -21.16 -15.52 2.09
N ALA A 216 -19.84 -15.69 2.07
CA ALA A 216 -18.95 -15.17 3.11
C ALA A 216 -18.86 -13.65 3.06
N PHE A 217 -18.63 -13.06 4.22
CA PHE A 217 -18.27 -11.66 4.29
C PHE A 217 -16.79 -11.50 3.90
N SER A 218 -16.52 -10.58 2.99
CA SER A 218 -15.15 -10.30 2.55
C SER A 218 -14.87 -8.80 2.51
N ILE A 219 -13.61 -8.45 2.75
CA ILE A 219 -13.05 -7.10 2.63
C ILE A 219 -12.04 -7.14 1.49
N LEU A 220 -12.18 -6.23 0.53
CA LEU A 220 -11.23 -6.07 -0.57
C LEU A 220 -10.23 -4.96 -0.23
N LEU A 221 -8.95 -5.26 -0.38
CA LEU A 221 -7.85 -4.30 -0.38
C LEU A 221 -7.40 -4.03 -1.82
N SER A 222 -7.30 -2.75 -2.20
CA SER A 222 -6.76 -2.31 -3.49
C SER A 222 -6.04 -0.98 -3.36
#